data_c21ddeb6a02360a078816363d7f12c44
#
_entry.id   c21ddeb6a02360a078816363d7f12c44
#
_cell.length_a   1.000
_cell.length_b   1.000
_cell.length_c   1.000
_cell.angle_alpha   90.00
_cell.angle_beta   90.00
_cell.angle_gamma   90.00
#
_symmetry.space_group_name_H-M   'P 1'
#
loop_
_entity.id
_entity.type
_entity.pdbx_description
1 polymer ?
#
loop_
_entity_poly.entity_id
_entity_poly.type
_entity_poly.pdbx_seq_one_letter_code
_entity_poly.pdbx_strand_id
1 'polypeptide(L)' 'MTTILAAPKISAGNRIALSDDVCDSLGVQIGERIVIIRTEKGDIILKKAIV' A
#
# COMPACT_ATOMS: atom_id res chain seq x y z
N MET A 1 -10.82 9.67 11.41
CA MET A 1 -10.41 10.69 10.41
C MET A 1 -9.45 10.08 9.43
N THR A 2 -9.63 10.34 8.15
CA THR A 2 -8.80 9.74 7.11
C THR A 2 -7.67 10.69 6.69
N THR A 3 -6.47 10.15 6.63
CA THR A 3 -5.30 10.93 6.26
C THR A 3 -4.69 10.35 4.97
N ILE A 4 -4.38 11.20 4.01
CA ILE A 4 -3.70 10.77 2.81
C ILE A 4 -2.20 10.83 3.07
N LEU A 5 -1.54 9.67 2.99
CA LEU A 5 -0.09 9.59 3.19
C LEU A 5 0.68 9.86 1.92
N ALA A 6 0.13 9.50 0.77
CA ALA A 6 0.78 9.69 -0.51
C ALA A 6 -0.25 9.54 -1.62
N ALA A 7 0.06 10.11 -2.79
CA ALA A 7 -0.79 9.98 -3.97
C ALA A 7 0.10 9.76 -5.19
N PRO A 8 0.81 8.64 -5.26
CA PRO A 8 1.75 8.38 -6.35
C PRO A 8 1.02 8.14 -7.66
N LYS A 9 1.69 8.49 -8.76
CA LYS A 9 1.19 8.17 -10.09
C LYS A 9 1.52 6.74 -10.44
N ILE A 10 0.65 6.12 -11.22
CA ILE A 10 0.94 4.80 -11.76
C ILE A 10 1.94 4.96 -12.91
N SER A 11 3.06 4.27 -12.81
CA SER A 11 4.10 4.31 -13.82
C SER A 11 4.01 3.09 -14.73
N ALA A 12 4.89 3.04 -15.73
CA ALA A 12 4.92 1.95 -16.70
C ALA A 12 5.02 0.60 -15.98
N GLY A 13 4.29 -0.39 -16.47
CA GLY A 13 4.24 -1.71 -15.85
C GLY A 13 3.30 -1.78 -14.66
N ASN A 14 2.36 -0.84 -14.53
CA ASN A 14 1.38 -0.81 -13.45
C ASN A 14 2.03 -0.74 -12.07
N ARG A 15 3.06 0.09 -11.94
CA ARG A 15 3.83 0.23 -10.70
C ARG A 15 3.56 1.54 -10.03
N ILE A 16 3.62 1.54 -8.71
CA ILE A 16 3.62 2.75 -7.90
C ILE A 16 4.79 2.68 -6.93
N ALA A 17 5.32 3.86 -6.60
CA ALA A 17 6.37 3.94 -5.58
C ALA A 17 5.73 4.13 -4.22
N LEU A 18 6.17 3.35 -3.24
CA LEU A 18 5.74 3.52 -1.86
C LEU A 18 6.73 4.44 -1.16
N SER A 19 6.21 5.52 -0.58
CA SER A 19 7.06 6.43 0.17
C SER A 19 7.46 5.80 1.52
N ASP A 20 8.46 6.37 2.15
CA ASP A 20 8.89 5.89 3.47
C ASP A 20 7.75 5.98 4.49
N ASP A 21 6.95 7.03 4.42
CA ASP A 21 5.81 7.20 5.33
C ASP A 21 4.80 6.07 5.17
N VAL A 22 4.54 5.65 3.93
CA VAL A 22 3.61 4.54 3.67
C VAL A 22 4.20 3.24 4.19
N CYS A 23 5.48 2.98 3.93
CA CYS A 23 6.14 1.77 4.41
C CYS A 23 6.16 1.71 5.94
N ASP A 24 6.44 2.84 6.59
CA ASP A 24 6.43 2.90 8.05
C ASP A 24 5.04 2.64 8.61
N SER A 25 4.01 3.20 7.98
CA SER A 25 2.64 3.00 8.44
C SER A 25 2.16 1.57 8.24
N LEU A 26 2.63 0.92 7.19
CA LEU A 26 2.30 -0.49 6.93
C LEU A 26 3.16 -1.44 7.76
N GLY A 27 4.31 -0.97 8.23
CA GLY A 27 5.27 -1.81 8.93
C GLY A 27 5.99 -2.78 8.01
N VAL A 28 6.22 -2.40 6.76
CA VAL A 28 6.87 -3.25 5.77
C VAL A 28 8.26 -2.73 5.42
N GLN A 29 9.12 -3.63 4.99
CA GLN A 29 10.48 -3.33 4.55
C GLN A 29 10.72 -3.93 3.17
N ILE A 30 11.82 -3.53 2.55
CA ILE A 30 12.21 -4.08 1.25
C ILE A 30 12.28 -5.61 1.34
N GLY A 31 11.68 -6.27 0.36
CA GLY A 31 11.65 -7.72 0.31
C GLY A 31 10.44 -8.35 0.97
N GLU A 32 9.69 -7.57 1.73
CA GLU A 32 8.44 -8.07 2.32
C GLU A 32 7.29 -7.96 1.34
N ARG A 33 6.24 -8.70 1.60
CA ARG A 33 5.06 -8.71 0.74
C ARG A 33 3.94 -7.88 1.33
N ILE A 34 3.11 -7.38 0.44
CA ILE A 34 1.90 -6.64 0.80
C ILE A 34 0.70 -7.43 0.31
N VAL A 35 -0.32 -7.53 1.14
CA VAL A 35 -1.60 -8.11 0.76
C VAL A 35 -2.51 -6.98 0.31
N ILE A 36 -3.12 -7.15 -0.84
CA ILE A 36 -4.07 -6.18 -1.38
C ILE A 36 -5.45 -6.80 -1.33
N ILE A 37 -6.37 -6.14 -0.62
CA ILE A 37 -7.70 -6.68 -0.35
C ILE A 37 -8.75 -5.73 -0.91
N ARG A 38 -9.76 -6.29 -1.56
CA ARG A 38 -10.93 -5.53 -1.95
C ARG A 38 -12.07 -5.87 -1.00
N THR A 39 -12.68 -4.85 -0.40
CA THR A 39 -13.78 -5.03 0.52
C THR A 39 -15.10 -5.10 -0.24
N GLU A 40 -16.16 -5.52 0.45
CA GLU A 40 -17.49 -5.59 -0.14
C GLU A 40 -18.01 -4.21 -0.55
N LYS A 41 -17.53 -3.16 0.10
CA LYS A 41 -17.89 -1.80 -0.24
C LYS A 41 -17.19 -1.26 -1.47
N GLY A 42 -16.22 -2.01 -1.99
CA GLY A 42 -15.45 -1.59 -3.15
C GLY A 42 -14.15 -0.88 -2.82
N ASP A 43 -13.78 -0.81 -1.55
CA ASP A 43 -12.52 -0.21 -1.15
C ASP A 43 -11.36 -1.20 -1.36
N ILE A 44 -10.20 -0.67 -1.68
CA ILE A 44 -8.99 -1.47 -1.80
C ILE A 44 -8.08 -1.14 -0.62
N ILE A 45 -7.67 -2.15 0.11
CA ILE A 45 -6.86 -2.00 1.31
C ILE A 45 -5.53 -2.71 1.10
N LEU A 46 -4.43 -2.04 1.46
CA LEU A 46 -3.11 -2.63 1.45
C LEU A 46 -2.68 -2.91 2.88
N LYS A 47 -2.19 -4.12 3.12
CA LYS A 47 -1.73 -4.54 4.45
C LYS A 47 -0.43 -5.30 4.34
N LYS A 48 0.33 -5.32 5.43
CA LYS A 48 1.49 -6.18 5.53
C LYS A 48 1.04 -7.63 5.52
N ALA A 49 1.72 -8.47 4.73
CA ALA A 49 1.43 -9.89 4.71
C ALA A 49 1.85 -10.51 6.03
N ILE A 50 0.95 -11.30 6.61
CA ILE A 50 1.23 -12.05 7.83
C ILE A 50 1.64 -13.46 7.40
N VAL A 51 2.90 -13.78 7.59
CA VAL A 51 3.44 -15.08 7.22
C VAL A 51 4.15 -15.69 8.41
#